data_d31ce9771f36f34cea49e14b91339a7d
#
_entry.id   d31ce9771f36f34cea49e14b91339a7d
#
_cell.length_a   1.000
_cell.length_b   1.000
_cell.length_c   1.000
_cell.angle_alpha   90.00
_cell.angle_beta   90.00
_cell.angle_gamma   90.00
#
_symmetry.space_group_name_H-M   'P 1'
#
loop_
_entity.id
_entity.type
_entity.pdbx_description
1 polymer ?
#
loop_
_entity_poly.entity_id
_entity_poly.type
_entity_poly.pdbx_seq_one_letter_code
_entity_poly.pdbx_strand_id
1 'polypeptide(L)'
;MSSETLHEDAGKLGPEVIDQHRAIVSLMEELEAVDWYNQRAKATTNPELRAILEHNRDEEKEHAAMALEWLRRNDPTLSQHLKTFLFTAGPITGIEATMDKAGGGGEKGGPSDDGSLGIGSLRSASVKGAK
;
A
#
# COMPACT_ATOMS: atom_id res chain seq x y z
N MET A 1 -0.70 -13.01 17.03
CA MET A 1 0.66 -12.67 17.01
C MET A 1 0.86 -11.26 16.61
N SER A 2 1.65 -10.55 17.29
CA SER A 2 1.85 -9.13 17.01
C SER A 2 3.18 -8.91 16.31
N SER A 3 3.19 -8.06 15.32
CA SER A 3 4.42 -7.72 14.63
C SER A 3 5.11 -6.53 15.25
N GLU A 4 4.59 -6.03 16.35
CA GLU A 4 5.23 -4.88 16.98
C GLU A 4 6.59 -5.24 17.53
N THR A 5 6.83 -6.48 17.85
CA THR A 5 8.13 -6.89 18.37
C THR A 5 8.76 -7.88 17.42
N LEU A 6 10.07 -8.03 17.53
CA LEU A 6 10.76 -9.02 16.73
C LEU A 6 10.48 -10.42 17.26
N HIS A 7 10.38 -11.38 16.37
CA HIS A 7 10.11 -12.76 16.72
C HIS A 7 11.37 -13.62 16.67
N GLU A 8 12.48 -13.06 16.20
CA GLU A 8 13.75 -13.74 16.14
C GLU A 8 14.85 -12.83 16.66
N ASP A 9 16.01 -13.39 16.90
CA ASP A 9 17.12 -12.62 17.40
C ASP A 9 17.50 -11.55 16.41
N ALA A 10 17.61 -10.32 16.86
CA ALA A 10 17.94 -9.20 15.96
C ALA A 10 19.21 -9.48 15.19
N GLY A 11 20.19 -10.13 15.84
CA GLY A 11 21.44 -10.40 15.17
C GLY A 11 21.34 -11.35 14.00
N LYS A 12 20.26 -12.13 13.96
CA LYS A 12 20.05 -13.07 12.86
C LYS A 12 19.26 -12.46 11.71
N LEU A 13 18.63 -11.30 11.92
CA LEU A 13 17.75 -10.74 10.91
C LEU A 13 18.46 -9.87 9.89
N GLY A 14 19.44 -9.14 10.33
CA GLY A 14 20.15 -8.22 9.44
C GLY A 14 19.41 -6.89 9.28
N PRO A 15 20.11 -5.87 8.82
CA PRO A 15 19.53 -4.53 8.75
C PRO A 15 18.36 -4.40 7.78
N GLU A 16 18.37 -5.17 6.70
CA GLU A 16 17.28 -5.06 5.73
C GLU A 16 15.96 -5.57 6.29
N VAL A 17 15.99 -6.71 6.97
CA VAL A 17 14.78 -7.27 7.55
C VAL A 17 14.29 -6.38 8.68
N ILE A 18 15.21 -5.82 9.46
CA ILE A 18 14.82 -4.93 10.54
C ILE A 18 14.18 -3.64 9.99
N ASP A 19 14.71 -3.10 8.89
CA ASP A 19 14.09 -1.93 8.29
C ASP A 19 12.74 -2.25 7.69
N GLN A 20 12.59 -3.43 7.09
CA GLN A 20 11.28 -3.86 6.60
C GLN A 20 10.30 -4.00 7.76
N HIS A 21 10.77 -4.52 8.89
CA HIS A 21 9.94 -4.61 10.08
C HIS A 21 9.48 -3.23 10.53
N ARG A 22 10.39 -2.26 10.57
CA ARG A 22 10.04 -0.90 10.97
C ARG A 22 8.97 -0.31 10.04
N ALA A 23 9.12 -0.53 8.74
CA ALA A 23 8.16 -0.01 7.78
C ALA A 23 6.81 -0.70 7.89
N ILE A 24 6.81 -2.01 8.13
CA ILE A 24 5.56 -2.77 8.28
C ILE A 24 4.82 -2.30 9.53
N VAL A 25 5.54 -2.16 10.64
CA VAL A 25 4.91 -1.71 11.87
C VAL A 25 4.37 -0.30 11.70
N SER A 26 5.12 0.57 11.01
CA SER A 26 4.63 1.92 10.75
C SER A 26 3.36 1.90 9.92
N LEU A 27 3.32 1.08 8.88
CA LEU A 27 2.11 0.97 8.06
C LEU A 27 0.94 0.46 8.89
N MET A 28 1.18 -0.53 9.75
CA MET A 28 0.14 -1.04 10.62
C MET A 28 -0.40 0.03 11.54
N GLU A 29 0.49 0.83 12.12
CA GLU A 29 0.08 1.90 13.03
C GLU A 29 -0.73 2.97 12.31
N GLU A 30 -0.33 3.32 11.09
CA GLU A 30 -1.07 4.33 10.34
C GLU A 30 -2.47 3.82 9.98
N LEU A 31 -2.58 2.56 9.57
CA LEU A 31 -3.89 2.01 9.24
C LEU A 31 -4.77 1.88 10.48
N GLU A 32 -4.17 1.54 11.60
CA GLU A 32 -4.91 1.48 12.85
C GLU A 32 -5.44 2.86 13.22
N ALA A 33 -4.62 3.88 13.04
CA ALA A 33 -5.04 5.24 13.32
C ALA A 33 -6.17 5.67 12.38
N VAL A 34 -6.09 5.30 11.09
CA VAL A 34 -7.18 5.58 10.16
C VAL A 34 -8.48 4.98 10.67
N ASP A 35 -8.43 3.74 11.12
CA ASP A 35 -9.61 3.05 11.59
C ASP A 35 -10.20 3.73 12.84
N TRP A 36 -9.35 4.06 13.79
CA TRP A 36 -9.80 4.68 15.02
C TRP A 36 -10.37 6.07 14.80
N TYR A 37 -9.71 6.90 14.00
CA TYR A 37 -10.22 8.23 13.69
C TYR A 37 -11.54 8.15 12.93
N ASN A 38 -11.65 7.18 12.03
CA ASN A 38 -12.88 7.01 11.26
C ASN A 38 -14.04 6.67 12.16
N GLN A 39 -13.83 5.79 13.15
CA GLN A 39 -14.86 5.42 14.09
C GLN A 39 -15.26 6.61 14.97
N ARG A 40 -14.28 7.34 15.46
CA ARG A 40 -14.53 8.51 16.29
C ARG A 40 -15.29 9.59 15.54
N ALA A 41 -14.91 9.82 14.30
CA ALA A 41 -15.58 10.82 13.48
C ALA A 41 -17.04 10.44 13.25
N LYS A 42 -17.30 9.16 13.05
CA LYS A 42 -18.65 8.68 12.83
C LYS A 42 -19.50 8.80 14.11
N ALA A 43 -18.88 8.56 15.25
CA ALA A 43 -19.60 8.52 16.50
C ALA A 43 -19.90 9.89 17.11
N THR A 44 -19.04 10.87 16.90
CA THR A 44 -19.23 12.16 17.56
C THR A 44 -20.39 12.92 16.94
N THR A 45 -21.10 13.69 17.78
CA THR A 45 -22.17 14.55 17.29
C THR A 45 -21.69 15.98 17.18
N ASN A 46 -20.46 16.26 17.56
CA ASN A 46 -19.92 17.62 17.51
C ASN A 46 -19.31 17.87 16.14
N PRO A 47 -19.83 18.82 15.36
CA PRO A 47 -19.34 18.99 13.97
C PRO A 47 -17.89 19.50 13.91
N GLU A 48 -17.49 20.34 14.84
CA GLU A 48 -16.13 20.84 14.82
C GLU A 48 -15.14 19.73 15.15
N LEU A 49 -15.45 18.90 16.14
CA LEU A 49 -14.59 17.78 16.47
C LEU A 49 -14.56 16.78 15.33
N ARG A 50 -15.71 16.55 14.68
CA ARG A 50 -15.73 15.64 13.54
C ARG A 50 -14.79 16.10 12.45
N ALA A 51 -14.78 17.39 12.15
CA ALA A 51 -13.90 17.92 11.11
C ALA A 51 -12.44 17.67 11.44
N ILE A 52 -12.06 17.83 12.70
CA ILE A 52 -10.69 17.56 13.11
C ILE A 52 -10.37 16.07 12.96
N LEU A 53 -11.28 15.22 13.38
CA LEU A 53 -11.05 13.78 13.33
C LEU A 53 -10.95 13.29 11.88
N GLU A 54 -11.79 13.84 11.00
CA GLU A 54 -11.73 13.48 9.59
C GLU A 54 -10.43 13.95 8.96
N HIS A 55 -10.00 15.15 9.31
CA HIS A 55 -8.73 15.66 8.81
C HIS A 55 -7.57 14.75 9.23
N ASN A 56 -7.54 14.37 10.51
CA ASN A 56 -6.47 13.51 11.00
C ASN A 56 -6.53 12.14 10.34
N ARG A 57 -7.74 11.59 10.17
CA ARG A 57 -7.91 10.32 9.48
C ARG A 57 -7.29 10.36 8.08
N ASP A 58 -7.55 11.43 7.36
CA ASP A 58 -7.08 11.52 5.97
C ASP A 58 -5.57 11.74 5.90
N GLU A 59 -5.00 12.42 6.90
CA GLU A 59 -3.56 12.55 7.00
C GLU A 59 -2.91 11.20 7.23
N GLU A 60 -3.51 10.36 8.06
CA GLU A 60 -2.94 9.04 8.29
C GLU A 60 -3.00 8.16 7.04
N LYS A 61 -3.97 8.39 6.17
CA LYS A 61 -4.01 7.66 4.90
C LYS A 61 -2.81 8.02 4.03
N GLU A 62 -2.42 9.28 4.05
CA GLU A 62 -1.24 9.71 3.31
C GLU A 62 0.01 9.05 3.89
N HIS A 63 0.13 9.04 5.21
CA HIS A 63 1.27 8.41 5.86
C HIS A 63 1.34 6.92 5.54
N ALA A 64 0.19 6.25 5.54
CA ALA A 64 0.15 4.83 5.19
C ALA A 64 0.63 4.61 3.77
N ALA A 65 0.24 5.49 2.87
CA ALA A 65 0.66 5.36 1.47
C ALA A 65 2.18 5.52 1.34
N MET A 66 2.77 6.43 2.11
CA MET A 66 4.23 6.60 2.07
C MET A 66 4.96 5.36 2.56
N ALA A 67 4.49 4.76 3.66
CA ALA A 67 5.11 3.55 4.18
C ALA A 67 4.95 2.39 3.21
N LEU A 68 3.77 2.29 2.59
CA LEU A 68 3.54 1.23 1.61
C LEU A 68 4.45 1.38 0.40
N GLU A 69 4.67 2.61 -0.06
CA GLU A 69 5.55 2.81 -1.20
C GLU A 69 7.00 2.46 -0.86
N TRP A 70 7.44 2.76 0.36
CA TRP A 70 8.78 2.36 0.76
C TRP A 70 8.91 0.84 0.75
N LEU A 71 7.89 0.14 1.26
CA LEU A 71 7.89 -1.32 1.25
C LEU A 71 7.92 -1.84 -0.19
N ARG A 72 7.14 -1.24 -1.07
CA ARG A 72 7.11 -1.65 -2.46
C ARG A 72 8.50 -1.54 -3.10
N ARG A 73 9.22 -0.46 -2.82
CA ARG A 73 10.53 -0.26 -3.41
C ARG A 73 11.58 -1.22 -2.87
N ASN A 74 11.33 -1.77 -1.69
CA ASN A 74 12.30 -2.63 -1.02
C ASN A 74 11.86 -4.09 -0.93
N ASP A 75 10.84 -4.47 -1.69
CA ASP A 75 10.34 -5.84 -1.69
C ASP A 75 9.82 -6.15 -3.09
N PRO A 76 10.64 -6.78 -3.93
CA PRO A 76 10.24 -7.04 -5.32
C PRO A 76 8.98 -7.89 -5.46
N THR A 77 8.77 -8.84 -4.57
CA THR A 77 7.58 -9.68 -4.64
C THR A 77 6.34 -8.86 -4.31
N LEU A 78 6.41 -8.05 -3.26
CA LEU A 78 5.30 -7.19 -2.92
C LEU A 78 5.03 -6.20 -4.06
N SER A 79 6.10 -5.65 -4.65
CA SER A 79 5.96 -4.72 -5.75
C SER A 79 5.20 -5.35 -6.91
N GLN A 80 5.52 -6.60 -7.22
CA GLN A 80 4.86 -7.30 -8.30
C GLN A 80 3.37 -7.50 -8.01
N HIS A 81 3.04 -7.89 -6.80
CA HIS A 81 1.64 -8.09 -6.45
C HIS A 81 0.87 -6.76 -6.42
N LEU A 82 1.49 -5.70 -5.95
CA LEU A 82 0.84 -4.40 -5.96
C LEU A 82 0.56 -3.95 -7.39
N LYS A 83 1.50 -4.18 -8.30
CA LYS A 83 1.28 -3.82 -9.71
C LYS A 83 0.14 -4.63 -10.33
N THR A 84 -0.03 -5.86 -9.89
CA THR A 84 -1.07 -6.70 -10.42
C THR A 84 -2.47 -6.25 -10.00
N PHE A 85 -2.61 -5.84 -8.74
CA PHE A 85 -3.93 -5.60 -8.19
C PHE A 85 -4.32 -4.15 -8.06
N LEU A 86 -3.36 -3.26 -7.83
CA LEU A 86 -3.71 -1.85 -7.59
C LEU A 86 -4.12 -1.16 -8.87
N PHE A 87 -5.04 -0.24 -8.73
CA PHE A 87 -5.54 0.60 -9.83
C PHE A 87 -6.21 -0.23 -10.93
N THR A 88 -6.79 -1.36 -10.55
CA THR A 88 -7.52 -2.20 -11.49
C THR A 88 -9.01 -2.06 -11.26
N ALA A 89 -9.79 -2.64 -12.15
CA ALA A 89 -11.23 -2.65 -12.03
C ALA A 89 -11.70 -4.10 -12.15
N GLY A 90 -12.92 -4.35 -11.73
CA GLY A 90 -13.45 -5.70 -11.78
C GLY A 90 -13.18 -6.48 -10.51
N PRO A 91 -13.64 -7.69 -10.42
CA PRO A 91 -13.47 -8.48 -9.21
C PRO A 91 -12.02 -8.80 -8.94
N ILE A 92 -11.57 -8.50 -7.75
CA ILE A 92 -10.17 -8.67 -7.39
C ILE A 92 -9.75 -10.14 -7.49
N THR A 93 -10.59 -11.05 -7.01
CA THR A 93 -10.26 -12.47 -7.09
C THR A 93 -10.24 -12.97 -8.53
N GLY A 94 -10.97 -12.29 -9.41
CA GLY A 94 -10.93 -12.62 -10.82
C GLY A 94 -9.60 -12.28 -11.46
N ILE A 95 -8.99 -11.18 -10.99
CA ILE A 95 -7.68 -10.80 -11.47
C ILE A 95 -6.65 -11.86 -11.09
N GLU A 96 -6.74 -12.37 -9.87
CA GLU A 96 -5.82 -13.40 -9.42
C GLU A 96 -5.96 -14.66 -10.30
N ALA A 97 -7.17 -15.07 -10.57
CA ALA A 97 -7.39 -16.25 -11.38
C ALA A 97 -6.81 -16.10 -12.78
N THR A 98 -6.95 -14.93 -13.35
CA THR A 98 -6.42 -14.65 -14.67
C THR A 98 -4.90 -14.68 -14.66
N MET A 99 -4.29 -14.11 -13.65
CA MET A 99 -2.85 -14.08 -13.55
C MET A 99 -2.28 -15.49 -13.34
N ASP A 100 -2.97 -16.32 -12.56
CA ASP A 100 -2.52 -17.68 -12.35
C ASP A 100 -2.49 -18.44 -13.68
N LYS A 101 -3.51 -18.27 -14.49
CA LYS A 101 -3.54 -18.95 -15.76
C LYS A 101 -2.43 -18.45 -16.67
N ALA A 102 -2.26 -17.15 -16.74
CA ALA A 102 -1.23 -16.58 -17.59
C ALA A 102 0.15 -16.97 -17.07
N GLY A 103 0.30 -16.97 -15.77
CA GLY A 103 1.59 -17.27 -15.21
C GLY A 103 2.02 -18.68 -15.49
N GLY A 104 1.08 -19.57 -15.63
CA GLY A 104 1.45 -20.91 -15.93
C GLY A 104 2.20 -21.00 -17.22
N GLY A 105 2.00 -20.08 -18.07
CA GLY A 105 2.66 -20.16 -19.28
C GLY A 105 3.83 -19.34 -19.49
N GLY A 106 4.06 -18.40 -18.85
CA GLY A 106 5.08 -17.72 -19.28
C GLY A 106 5.82 -16.81 -18.68
N GLU A 107 6.33 -17.00 -18.05
CA GLU A 107 7.01 -16.19 -17.40
C GLU A 107 7.61 -15.15 -18.15
N LYS A 108 7.81 -15.15 -19.18
CA LYS A 108 8.47 -14.20 -19.81
C LYS A 108 7.90 -12.96 -19.61
N GLY A 109 7.13 -12.70 -19.42
CA GLY A 109 6.54 -11.56 -19.27
C GLY A 109 7.31 -10.45 -19.11
N GLY A 110 8.09 -10.43 -18.87
CA GLY A 110 8.86 -9.43 -18.67
C GLY A 110 8.21 -8.19 -18.74
N PRO A 111 8.01 -7.72 -19.54
CA PRO A 111 7.57 -6.48 -19.78
C PRO A 111 6.96 -5.83 -18.75
N SER A 112 6.57 -6.37 -18.21
CA SER A 112 6.25 -5.77 -17.19
C SER A 112 6.02 -4.43 -17.20
N ASP A 113 6.66 -3.80 -17.56
CA ASP A 113 6.46 -2.50 -17.53
C ASP A 113 5.09 -2.21 -17.81
N ASP A 114 4.34 -3.00 -18.23
CA ASP A 114 3.06 -2.62 -18.47
C ASP A 114 2.49 -1.88 -17.35
N GLY A 115 2.54 -2.34 -16.21
CA GLY A 115 1.96 -1.66 -15.10
C GLY A 115 2.57 -0.31 -14.92
N SER A 116 3.82 -0.27 -15.07
CA SER A 116 4.48 0.97 -14.89
C SER A 116 4.06 1.94 -15.94
N LEU A 117 3.87 1.44 -17.11
CA LEU A 117 3.48 2.32 -18.18
C LEU A 117 2.13 2.94 -17.88
N GLY A 118 1.24 2.19 -17.32
CA GLY A 118 -0.04 2.73 -16.98
C GLY A 118 0.08 3.89 -16.02
N ILE A 119 0.87 3.70 -15.00
CA ILE A 119 1.04 4.73 -14.02
C ILE A 119 1.72 5.93 -14.65
N GLY A 120 2.69 5.66 -15.47
CA GLY A 120 3.38 6.73 -16.16
C GLY A 120 2.46 7.51 -17.06
N SER A 121 1.55 6.84 -17.73
CA SER A 121 0.60 7.51 -18.58
C SER A 121 -0.29 8.42 -17.80
N LEU A 122 -0.75 7.98 -16.67
CA LEU A 122 -1.59 8.82 -15.85
C LEU A 122 -0.87 10.08 -15.42
N ARG A 123 0.37 9.95 -15.06
CA ARG A 123 1.12 11.11 -14.65
C ARG A 123 1.31 12.07 -15.81
N SER A 124 1.59 11.53 -16.96
CA SER A 124 1.79 12.37 -18.12
C SER A 124 0.53 13.14 -18.46
N ALA A 125 -0.58 12.48 -18.37
CA ALA A 125 -1.84 13.14 -18.67
C ALA A 125 -2.08 14.27 -17.68
N SER A 126 -1.75 14.02 -16.43
CA SER A 126 -1.94 15.03 -15.41
C SER A 126 -1.08 16.25 -15.72
N VAL A 127 0.12 16.03 -16.10
CA VAL A 127 1.04 17.12 -16.38
C VAL A 127 0.54 17.93 -17.56
N LYS A 128 0.04 17.25 -18.57
CA LYS A 128 -0.46 18.00 -19.70
C LYS A 128 -1.67 18.80 -19.35
N GLY A 129 -2.47 18.30 -18.49
CA GLY A 129 -3.65 19.04 -18.10
C GLY A 129 -3.33 20.28 -17.32
N ALA A 130 -2.16 20.36 -16.82
CA ALA A 130 -1.79 21.48 -16.00
C ALA A 130 -1.59 22.75 -16.81
N LYS A 131 -1.56 22.69 -18.10
CA LYS A 131 -1.47 23.91 -18.86
C LYS A 131 -2.83 24.48 -19.10
#